data_fae87d621a481a0f7ecedab028bb0f04
#
_entry.id   fae87d621a481a0f7ecedab028bb0f04
#
_cell.length_a   1.000
_cell.length_b   1.000
_cell.length_c   1.000
_cell.angle_alpha   90.00
_cell.angle_beta   90.00
_cell.angle_gamma   90.00
#
_symmetry.space_group_name_H-M   'P 1'
#
loop_
_entity.id
_entity.type
_entity.pdbx_description
1 polymer ?
#
loop_
_entity_poly.entity_id
_entity_poly.type
_entity_poly.pdbx_seq_one_letter_code
_entity_poly.pdbx_strand_id
1 'polypeptide(L)'
;MLDIFPTVAALCGAAPPSKALDGIDIWPLLSGRKESIEREALLYFDGWDLQCARWGNWKLHLARHNTAAYAPAPPDGVLNYTLARPELYQLASDPDESYDVAPQNPQIVAEIVRRINALLPTFPEAVQKAWAESQARRSNPSVPAGGYPRPNQP
;
A
#
# COMPACT_ATOMS: atom_id res chain seq x y z
N MET A 1 -3.53 -12.79 -7.33
CA MET A 1 -4.21 -13.89 -6.59
C MET A 1 -5.37 -13.41 -5.72
N LEU A 2 -5.38 -12.17 -5.23
CA LEU A 2 -6.44 -11.62 -4.35
C LEU A 2 -7.85 -11.76 -4.91
N ASP A 3 -8.01 -11.62 -6.23
CA ASP A 3 -9.31 -11.58 -6.91
C ASP A 3 -9.92 -12.96 -7.23
N ILE A 4 -9.14 -14.03 -7.10
CA ILE A 4 -9.62 -15.39 -7.44
C ILE A 4 -10.76 -15.80 -6.50
N PHE A 5 -10.58 -15.60 -5.20
CA PHE A 5 -11.59 -16.00 -4.23
C PHE A 5 -12.93 -15.28 -4.43
N PRO A 6 -13.01 -13.93 -4.47
CA PRO A 6 -14.29 -13.26 -4.70
C PRO A 6 -14.90 -13.58 -6.08
N THR A 7 -14.08 -13.77 -7.12
CA THR A 7 -14.57 -14.16 -8.45
C THR A 7 -15.21 -15.55 -8.44
N VAL A 8 -14.55 -16.54 -7.84
CA VAL A 8 -15.09 -17.90 -7.73
C VAL A 8 -16.35 -17.90 -6.86
N ALA A 9 -16.34 -17.19 -5.73
CA ALA A 9 -17.51 -17.07 -4.87
C ALA A 9 -18.72 -16.50 -5.62
N ALA A 10 -18.52 -15.44 -6.40
CA ALA A 10 -19.56 -14.84 -7.23
C ALA A 10 -20.08 -15.81 -8.29
N LEU A 11 -19.20 -16.55 -8.97
CA LEU A 11 -19.59 -17.56 -9.98
C LEU A 11 -20.38 -18.71 -9.38
N CYS A 12 -20.08 -19.11 -8.15
CA CYS A 12 -20.81 -20.17 -7.43
C CYS A 12 -22.08 -19.66 -6.74
N GLY A 13 -22.41 -18.39 -6.82
CA GLY A 13 -23.54 -17.79 -6.09
C GLY A 13 -23.37 -17.80 -4.57
N ALA A 14 -22.14 -17.90 -4.07
CA ALA A 14 -21.85 -17.91 -2.65
C ALA A 14 -21.95 -16.48 -2.06
N ALA A 15 -22.47 -16.39 -0.83
CA ALA A 15 -22.51 -15.12 -0.13
C ALA A 15 -21.07 -14.63 0.16
N PRO A 16 -20.82 -13.32 0.01
CA PRO A 16 -19.51 -12.77 0.39
C PRO A 16 -19.26 -12.95 1.91
N PRO A 17 -18.00 -13.11 2.31
CA PRO A 17 -17.66 -13.20 3.74
C PRO A 17 -18.00 -11.89 4.46
N SER A 18 -18.20 -11.98 5.76
CA SER A 18 -18.50 -10.82 6.61
C SER A 18 -17.32 -9.84 6.75
N LYS A 19 -16.09 -10.31 6.50
CA LYS A 19 -14.88 -9.48 6.50
C LYS A 19 -14.66 -8.86 5.14
N ALA A 20 -14.20 -7.60 5.13
CA ALA A 20 -13.77 -6.92 3.91
C ALA A 20 -12.64 -7.71 3.23
N LEU A 21 -12.72 -7.80 1.91
CA LEU A 21 -11.71 -8.45 1.06
C LEU A 21 -10.92 -7.38 0.31
N ASP A 22 -9.62 -7.60 0.15
CA ASP A 22 -8.78 -6.78 -0.74
C ASP A 22 -9.04 -7.11 -2.23
N GLY A 23 -9.52 -8.33 -2.50
CA GLY A 23 -9.87 -8.79 -3.83
C GLY A 23 -11.28 -8.39 -4.24
N ILE A 24 -11.49 -8.28 -5.55
CA ILE A 24 -12.78 -7.98 -6.18
C ILE A 24 -13.13 -9.07 -7.18
N ASP A 25 -14.43 -9.16 -7.53
CA ASP A 25 -14.86 -10.01 -8.64
C ASP A 25 -14.38 -9.43 -9.97
N ILE A 26 -13.50 -10.17 -10.65
CA ILE A 26 -12.96 -9.80 -11.96
C ILE A 26 -13.61 -10.60 -13.11
N TRP A 27 -14.64 -11.38 -12.85
CA TRP A 27 -15.35 -12.11 -13.91
C TRP A 27 -15.86 -11.22 -15.06
N PRO A 28 -16.35 -10.01 -14.80
CA PRO A 28 -16.72 -9.10 -15.88
C PRO A 28 -15.59 -8.76 -16.86
N LEU A 29 -14.31 -8.71 -16.40
CA LEU A 29 -13.14 -8.59 -17.28
C LEU A 29 -12.86 -9.91 -18.02
N LEU A 30 -12.78 -11.02 -17.28
CA LEU A 30 -12.42 -12.32 -17.84
C LEU A 30 -13.42 -12.80 -18.88
N SER A 31 -14.71 -12.45 -18.72
CA SER A 31 -15.78 -12.77 -19.67
C SER A 31 -15.91 -11.77 -20.82
N GLY A 32 -15.09 -10.72 -20.89
CA GLY A 32 -15.17 -9.67 -21.90
C GLY A 32 -16.39 -8.74 -21.78
N ARG A 33 -17.13 -8.78 -20.65
CA ARG A 33 -18.29 -7.90 -20.40
C ARG A 33 -17.89 -6.47 -20.10
N LYS A 34 -16.67 -6.27 -19.56
CA LYS A 34 -16.08 -4.96 -19.27
C LYS A 34 -14.64 -4.92 -19.76
N GLU A 35 -14.21 -3.78 -20.23
CA GLU A 35 -12.81 -3.52 -20.61
C GLU A 35 -11.95 -3.13 -19.41
N SER A 36 -12.57 -2.56 -18.37
CA SER A 36 -11.88 -2.17 -17.15
C SER A 36 -12.80 -2.32 -15.93
N ILE A 37 -12.18 -2.47 -14.76
CA ILE A 37 -12.86 -2.42 -13.45
C ILE A 37 -12.14 -1.41 -12.59
N GLU A 38 -12.88 -0.44 -12.06
CA GLU A 38 -12.35 0.43 -11.01
C GLU A 38 -12.06 -0.37 -9.74
N ARG A 39 -10.89 -0.10 -9.17
CA ARG A 39 -10.45 -0.69 -7.91
C ARG A 39 -10.10 0.43 -6.94
N GLU A 40 -10.45 0.24 -5.69
CA GLU A 40 -9.90 1.03 -4.61
C GLU A 40 -8.37 0.83 -4.50
N ALA A 41 -7.71 1.68 -3.73
CA ALA A 41 -6.27 1.55 -3.56
C ALA A 41 -5.90 0.17 -2.98
N LEU A 42 -4.86 -0.45 -3.54
CA LEU A 42 -4.22 -1.62 -2.95
C LEU A 42 -3.16 -1.15 -1.96
N LEU A 43 -3.23 -1.65 -0.74
CA LEU A 43 -2.32 -1.30 0.34
C LEU A 43 -1.31 -2.44 0.56
N TYR A 44 -0.04 -2.09 0.68
CA TYR A 44 1.07 -3.03 0.88
C TYR A 44 1.71 -2.77 2.24
N PHE A 45 1.73 -3.80 3.07
CA PHE A 45 2.19 -3.71 4.45
C PHE A 45 3.47 -4.51 4.68
N ASP A 46 4.25 -4.05 5.66
CA ASP A 46 5.28 -4.81 6.34
C ASP A 46 4.89 -4.89 7.83
N GLY A 47 4.43 -6.06 8.27
CA GLY A 47 3.77 -6.18 9.55
C GLY A 47 2.52 -5.28 9.62
N TRP A 48 2.53 -4.30 10.52
CA TRP A 48 1.46 -3.31 10.68
C TRP A 48 1.71 -2.01 9.93
N ASP A 49 2.92 -1.85 9.39
CA ASP A 49 3.36 -0.61 8.73
C ASP A 49 2.99 -0.58 7.25
N LEU A 50 2.28 0.46 6.85
CA LEU A 50 1.95 0.69 5.45
C LEU A 50 3.19 1.18 4.70
N GLN A 51 3.68 0.34 3.77
CA GLN A 51 4.85 0.61 2.94
C GLN A 51 4.52 1.46 1.73
N CYS A 52 3.51 1.04 0.98
CA CYS A 52 3.06 1.77 -0.19
C CYS A 52 1.58 1.50 -0.48
N ALA A 53 1.00 2.36 -1.31
CA ALA A 53 -0.34 2.20 -1.85
C ALA A 53 -0.31 2.32 -3.38
N ARG A 54 -1.08 1.49 -4.08
CA ARG A 54 -1.26 1.55 -5.53
C ARG A 54 -2.70 1.90 -5.87
N TRP A 55 -2.87 2.91 -6.72
CA TRP A 55 -4.16 3.29 -7.30
C TRP A 55 -4.02 3.48 -8.81
N GLY A 56 -4.66 2.60 -9.56
CA GLY A 56 -4.49 2.54 -11.01
C GLY A 56 -3.02 2.33 -11.40
N ASN A 57 -2.47 3.25 -12.18
CA ASN A 57 -1.06 3.25 -12.60
C ASN A 57 -0.14 4.05 -11.66
N TRP A 58 -0.68 4.56 -10.54
CA TRP A 58 0.11 5.31 -9.57
C TRP A 58 0.48 4.44 -8.38
N LYS A 59 1.72 4.56 -7.92
CA LYS A 59 2.21 3.91 -6.70
C LYS A 59 2.88 4.94 -5.81
N LEU A 60 2.37 5.06 -4.58
CA LEU A 60 2.85 5.99 -3.57
C LEU A 60 3.62 5.21 -2.52
N HIS A 61 4.93 5.44 -2.39
CA HIS A 61 5.74 4.92 -1.31
C HIS A 61 5.66 5.83 -0.09
N LEU A 62 5.49 5.22 1.05
CA LEU A 62 5.29 5.86 2.36
C LEU A 62 6.42 5.51 3.33
N ALA A 63 7.04 4.35 3.13
CA ALA A 63 8.18 3.86 3.87
C ALA A 63 9.09 3.02 2.98
N ARG A 64 10.34 2.85 3.39
CA ARG A 64 11.32 1.99 2.72
C ARG A 64 12.15 1.23 3.74
N HIS A 65 12.68 0.09 3.35
CA HIS A 65 13.67 -0.64 4.12
C HIS A 65 15.08 -0.09 3.90
N ASN A 66 15.96 -0.29 4.88
CA ASN A 66 17.38 0.04 4.77
C ASN A 66 18.17 -0.92 3.88
N THR A 67 17.50 -1.93 3.31
CA THR A 67 18.12 -2.93 2.43
C THR A 67 17.14 -3.39 1.38
N ALA A 68 17.64 -3.85 0.24
CA ALA A 68 16.82 -4.50 -0.77
C ALA A 68 16.38 -5.89 -0.30
N ALA A 69 15.20 -6.35 -0.76
CA ALA A 69 14.61 -7.61 -0.34
C ALA A 69 15.49 -8.86 -0.64
N TYR A 70 16.39 -8.76 -1.62
CA TYR A 70 17.30 -9.82 -2.04
C TYR A 70 18.73 -9.67 -1.48
N ALA A 71 19.01 -8.60 -0.73
CA ALA A 71 20.30 -8.38 -0.11
C ALA A 71 20.36 -9.04 1.28
N PRO A 72 21.55 -9.43 1.76
CA PRO A 72 21.73 -9.88 3.13
C PRO A 72 21.25 -8.82 4.13
N ALA A 73 20.64 -9.27 5.23
CA ALA A 73 20.24 -8.36 6.28
C ALA A 73 21.46 -7.61 6.84
N PRO A 74 21.35 -6.29 7.07
CA PRO A 74 22.41 -5.52 7.74
C PRO A 74 22.66 -6.05 9.16
N PRO A 75 23.87 -5.82 9.72
CA PRO A 75 24.21 -6.27 11.09
C PRO A 75 23.22 -5.80 12.16
N ASP A 76 22.66 -4.60 11.99
CA ASP A 76 21.66 -4.01 12.90
C ASP A 76 20.22 -4.44 12.56
N GLY A 77 20.06 -5.43 11.68
CA GLY A 77 18.77 -5.91 11.23
C GLY A 77 18.15 -5.07 10.11
N VAL A 78 17.00 -5.55 9.62
CA VAL A 78 16.20 -4.82 8.64
C VAL A 78 15.36 -3.77 9.36
N LEU A 79 15.60 -2.53 9.04
CA LEU A 79 14.88 -1.38 9.58
C LEU A 79 13.91 -0.83 8.55
N ASN A 80 12.77 -0.36 9.02
CA ASN A 80 11.75 0.30 8.22
C ASN A 80 11.78 1.81 8.44
N TYR A 81 11.95 2.57 7.38
CA TYR A 81 12.05 4.04 7.42
C TYR A 81 10.78 4.68 6.89
N THR A 82 10.09 5.43 7.72
CA THR A 82 9.03 6.32 7.24
C THR A 82 9.66 7.44 6.40
N LEU A 83 9.22 7.57 5.16
CA LEU A 83 9.67 8.66 4.29
C LEU A 83 9.14 10.01 4.81
N ALA A 84 10.01 10.99 4.93
CA ALA A 84 9.63 12.35 5.34
C ALA A 84 8.67 12.97 4.31
N ARG A 85 8.88 12.68 3.03
CA ARG A 85 7.95 12.97 1.94
C ARG A 85 7.63 11.67 1.21
N PRO A 86 6.36 11.36 0.98
CA PRO A 86 5.98 10.24 0.13
C PRO A 86 6.57 10.40 -1.28
N GLU A 87 6.96 9.30 -1.90
CA GLU A 87 7.46 9.25 -3.28
C GLU A 87 6.40 8.65 -4.19
N LEU A 88 6.12 9.28 -5.32
CA LEU A 88 5.08 8.88 -6.27
C LEU A 88 5.69 8.42 -7.59
N TYR A 89 5.23 7.27 -8.08
CA TYR A 89 5.69 6.67 -9.33
C TYR A 89 4.52 6.40 -10.27
N GLN A 90 4.74 6.63 -11.58
CA GLN A 90 3.77 6.37 -12.64
C GLN A 90 4.15 5.08 -13.36
N LEU A 91 3.58 3.94 -12.96
CA LEU A 91 4.00 2.60 -13.35
C LEU A 91 3.84 2.27 -14.84
N ALA A 92 3.00 3.00 -15.60
CA ALA A 92 2.85 2.75 -17.04
C ALA A 92 4.04 3.28 -17.84
N SER A 93 4.69 4.36 -17.38
CA SER A 93 5.87 4.96 -18.02
C SER A 93 7.18 4.67 -17.28
N ASP A 94 7.10 4.28 -16.00
CA ASP A 94 8.23 4.04 -15.11
C ASP A 94 7.98 2.78 -14.25
N PRO A 95 8.00 1.58 -14.86
CA PRO A 95 7.76 0.33 -14.15
C PRO A 95 8.84 -0.01 -13.11
N ASP A 96 10.03 0.56 -13.26
CA ASP A 96 11.17 0.35 -12.36
C ASP A 96 11.18 1.32 -11.17
N GLU A 97 10.20 2.23 -11.09
CA GLU A 97 10.06 3.19 -9.98
C GLU A 97 11.33 4.03 -9.77
N SER A 98 11.89 4.55 -10.87
CA SER A 98 13.17 5.27 -10.89
C SER A 98 13.02 6.78 -10.70
N TYR A 99 11.85 7.35 -11.03
CA TYR A 99 11.62 8.80 -11.04
C TYR A 99 10.48 9.19 -10.13
N ASP A 100 10.81 9.82 -8.99
CA ASP A 100 9.80 10.39 -8.10
C ASP A 100 9.15 11.62 -8.75
N VAL A 101 7.85 11.51 -9.01
CA VAL A 101 7.03 12.57 -9.60
C VAL A 101 6.03 13.17 -8.60
N ALA A 102 6.18 12.92 -7.30
CA ALA A 102 5.32 13.48 -6.25
C ALA A 102 5.29 15.01 -6.24
N PRO A 103 6.43 15.72 -6.42
CA PRO A 103 6.43 17.19 -6.43
C PRO A 103 5.59 17.80 -7.56
N GLN A 104 5.49 17.10 -8.70
CA GLN A 104 4.74 17.54 -9.87
C GLN A 104 3.25 17.15 -9.81
N ASN A 105 2.89 16.21 -8.91
CA ASN A 105 1.55 15.61 -8.84
C ASN A 105 0.99 15.59 -7.39
N PRO A 106 1.00 16.72 -6.67
CA PRO A 106 0.55 16.76 -5.28
C PRO A 106 -0.92 16.36 -5.11
N GLN A 107 -1.77 16.61 -6.12
CA GLN A 107 -3.17 16.23 -6.13
C GLN A 107 -3.36 14.69 -6.15
N ILE A 108 -2.48 13.96 -6.86
CA ILE A 108 -2.51 12.48 -6.89
C ILE A 108 -2.06 11.92 -5.55
N VAL A 109 -1.01 12.50 -4.97
CA VAL A 109 -0.57 12.14 -3.60
C VAL A 109 -1.70 12.32 -2.60
N ALA A 110 -2.38 13.47 -2.62
CA ALA A 110 -3.50 13.76 -1.73
C ALA A 110 -4.66 12.78 -1.94
N GLU A 111 -4.99 12.45 -3.18
CA GLU A 111 -6.07 11.51 -3.50
C GLU A 111 -5.75 10.10 -3.01
N ILE A 112 -4.50 9.62 -3.20
CA ILE A 112 -4.10 8.30 -2.68
C ILE A 112 -4.15 8.27 -1.15
N VAL A 113 -3.68 9.32 -0.47
CA VAL A 113 -3.77 9.44 1.00
C VAL A 113 -5.23 9.46 1.46
N ARG A 114 -6.12 10.15 0.76
CA ARG A 114 -7.56 10.15 1.04
C ARG A 114 -8.15 8.73 0.97
N ARG A 115 -7.77 7.95 -0.07
CA ARG A 115 -8.19 6.55 -0.24
C ARG A 115 -7.65 5.65 0.86
N ILE A 116 -6.38 5.82 1.24
CA ILE A 116 -5.80 5.12 2.40
C ILE A 116 -6.66 5.37 3.64
N ASN A 117 -6.93 6.64 3.96
CA ASN A 117 -7.71 7.01 5.14
C ASN A 117 -9.16 6.45 5.11
N ALA A 118 -9.75 6.32 3.94
CA ALA A 118 -11.08 5.71 3.78
C ALA A 118 -11.08 4.19 4.03
N LEU A 119 -9.97 3.50 3.69
CA LEU A 119 -9.83 2.06 3.87
C LEU A 119 -9.42 1.66 5.28
N LEU A 120 -8.63 2.50 5.96
CA LEU A 120 -8.04 2.19 7.28
C LEU A 120 -9.03 1.69 8.33
N PRO A 121 -10.28 2.20 8.45
CA PRO A 121 -11.24 1.69 9.42
C PRO A 121 -11.61 0.21 9.24
N THR A 122 -11.34 -0.38 8.07
CA THR A 122 -11.57 -1.81 7.80
C THR A 122 -10.43 -2.71 8.28
N PHE A 123 -9.29 -2.12 8.65
CA PHE A 123 -8.10 -2.83 9.13
C PHE A 123 -8.05 -2.92 10.66
N PRO A 124 -7.26 -3.86 11.21
CA PRO A 124 -7.03 -3.97 12.65
C PRO A 124 -6.53 -2.67 13.28
N GLU A 125 -6.88 -2.44 14.56
CA GLU A 125 -6.47 -1.26 15.33
C GLU A 125 -4.94 -1.02 15.30
N ALA A 126 -4.15 -2.10 15.32
CA ALA A 126 -2.70 -2.03 15.24
C ALA A 126 -2.22 -1.31 13.95
N VAL A 127 -2.86 -1.58 12.80
CA VAL A 127 -2.58 -0.91 11.52
C VAL A 127 -2.96 0.57 11.60
N GLN A 128 -4.14 0.88 12.15
CA GLN A 128 -4.61 2.25 12.29
C GLN A 128 -3.67 3.07 13.17
N LYS A 129 -3.19 2.48 14.28
CA LYS A 129 -2.22 3.09 15.18
C LYS A 129 -0.87 3.32 14.48
N ALA A 130 -0.32 2.32 13.80
CA ALA A 130 0.92 2.43 13.05
C ALA A 130 0.85 3.53 11.97
N TRP A 131 -0.30 3.63 11.28
CA TRP A 131 -0.53 4.72 10.34
C TRP A 131 -0.52 6.10 11.00
N ALA A 132 -1.25 6.29 12.11
CA ALA A 132 -1.29 7.55 12.84
C ALA A 132 0.12 7.97 13.31
N GLU A 133 0.90 7.03 13.83
CA GLU A 133 2.29 7.26 14.24
C GLU A 133 3.18 7.65 13.06
N SER A 134 3.00 7.01 11.89
CA SER A 134 3.75 7.37 10.68
C SER A 134 3.45 8.79 10.21
N GLN A 135 2.20 9.23 10.29
CA GLN A 135 1.81 10.60 9.96
C GLN A 135 2.38 11.62 10.95
N ALA A 136 2.36 11.28 12.25
CA ALA A 136 2.96 12.14 13.28
C ALA A 136 4.47 12.33 13.05
N ARG A 137 5.21 11.26 12.66
CA ARG A 137 6.63 11.33 12.30
C ARG A 137 6.88 12.28 11.12
N ARG A 138 6.04 12.21 10.07
CA ARG A 138 6.15 13.10 8.90
C ARG A 138 5.90 14.55 9.24
N SER A 139 4.99 14.82 10.17
CA SER A 139 4.61 16.17 10.58
C SER A 139 5.62 16.80 11.55
N ASN A 140 6.53 16.00 12.12
CA ASN A 140 7.51 16.47 13.08
C ASN A 140 8.95 16.28 12.55
N PRO A 141 9.56 17.32 11.95
CA PRO A 141 10.92 17.24 11.39
C PRO A 141 12.00 17.03 12.46
N SER A 142 11.68 17.17 13.75
CA SER A 142 12.60 16.90 14.87
C SER A 142 12.72 15.42 15.20
N VAL A 143 11.82 14.58 14.68
CA VAL A 143 11.94 13.11 14.77
C VAL A 143 12.86 12.68 13.64
N PRO A 144 14.06 12.14 13.93
CA PRO A 144 14.92 11.63 12.87
C PRO A 144 14.13 10.67 12.00
N ALA A 145 14.39 10.70 10.70
CA ALA A 145 13.97 9.64 9.79
C ALA A 145 14.74 8.35 10.17
N GLY A 146 14.53 7.90 11.41
CA GLY A 146 15.18 6.73 11.98
C GLY A 146 14.41 5.50 11.60
N GLY A 147 15.13 4.51 11.11
CA GLY A 147 14.59 3.19 10.95
C GLY A 147 14.17 2.63 12.30
N TYR A 148 13.07 1.92 12.34
CA TYR A 148 12.62 1.16 13.50
C TYR A 148 12.58 -0.33 13.14
N PRO A 149 12.87 -1.20 14.12
CA PRO A 149 12.84 -2.64 13.88
C PRO A 149 11.46 -3.07 13.41
N ARG A 150 11.44 -4.04 12.50
CA ARG A 150 10.17 -4.68 12.13
C ARG A 150 9.54 -5.30 13.37
N PRO A 151 8.27 -5.04 13.67
CA PRO A 151 7.60 -5.79 14.72
C PRO A 151 7.53 -7.26 14.31
N ASN A 152 8.06 -8.15 15.17
CA ASN A 152 7.94 -9.60 15.05
C ASN A 152 8.65 -10.26 13.84
N GLN A 153 9.94 -10.02 13.65
CA GLN A 153 10.77 -11.05 13.01
C GLN A 153 11.19 -12.07 14.09
N PRO A 154 10.94 -13.38 13.85
CA PRO A 154 11.42 -14.44 14.74
C PRO A 154 12.94 -14.53 14.76
#